data_a2d117684f68328c2a8ad6825117fe6b
#
_entry.id   a2d117684f68328c2a8ad6825117fe6b
#
_cell.length_a   1.000
_cell.length_b   1.000
_cell.length_c   1.000
_cell.angle_alpha   90.00
_cell.angle_beta   90.00
_cell.angle_gamma   90.00
#
_symmetry.space_group_name_H-M   'P 1'
#
loop_
_entity.id
_entity.type
_entity.pdbx_description
1 polymer ?
#
loop_
_entity_poly.entity_id
_entity_poly.type
_entity_poly.pdbx_seq_one_letter_code
_entity_poly.pdbx_strand_id
1 'polypeptide(L)'
;AYVESLNPVFRDFVTDANGKIFALPISVGGAYAFTINPKVFEEMGLTMDDIPTNFIDLCAFVTRWNDEFVEDYPNFAPLDSTEKYKDRMFRLALREWKGYCQATNQDLHFDDPIFREMVAAIDAMRCDRIEESNKKTSDEESDYKQPLIFTGTWMLNSYYDGDVTFGKDKMPKLIQMTLTKDTAFYLGQGIEIELMFVNPRTTDSDEIGTLLEYVIKNIRDEQKVELVAGCTTPIENPWYEEQRKQDEAELVMYQKAYDEASAEEKNAYKEQLDEFKLYMEQSAESDRYTVSPAYIQRYQDVILPALYIGKPTVLDSTDNTSGLKTLVQRYIDGQITIDQFIREADGKLRMIQLENQ
;
A
#
# COMPACT_ATOMS: atom_id res chain seq x y z
N ALA A 1 24.44 7.15 18.64
CA ALA A 1 23.37 8.15 18.87
C ALA A 1 22.20 7.97 17.89
N TYR A 2 22.37 8.19 16.55
CA TYR A 2 21.25 8.12 15.60
C TYR A 2 20.54 6.75 15.58
N VAL A 3 21.31 5.65 15.41
CA VAL A 3 20.71 4.29 15.38
C VAL A 3 20.00 3.93 16.68
N GLU A 4 20.49 4.43 17.81
CA GLU A 4 19.85 4.24 19.12
C GLU A 4 18.52 4.99 19.26
N SER A 5 18.34 6.07 18.48
CA SER A 5 17.07 6.84 18.44
C SER A 5 16.02 6.24 17.51
N LEU A 6 16.35 5.25 16.72
CA LEU A 6 15.41 4.62 15.79
C LEU A 6 14.33 3.82 16.53
N ASN A 7 13.18 3.69 15.88
CA ASN A 7 12.17 2.71 16.27
C ASN A 7 12.80 1.30 16.32
N PRO A 8 12.41 0.46 17.28
CA PRO A 8 13.03 -0.85 17.48
C PRO A 8 13.11 -1.71 16.22
N VAL A 9 12.06 -1.73 15.40
CA VAL A 9 12.00 -2.52 14.15
C VAL A 9 13.15 -2.16 13.19
N PHE A 10 13.48 -0.88 13.07
CA PHE A 10 14.57 -0.41 12.18
C PHE A 10 15.94 -0.62 12.81
N ARG A 11 16.06 -0.34 14.11
CA ARG A 11 17.31 -0.53 14.85
C ARG A 11 17.75 -1.99 14.84
N ASP A 12 16.83 -2.89 15.15
CA ASP A 12 17.11 -4.32 15.24
C ASP A 12 17.44 -4.90 13.86
N PHE A 13 16.83 -4.36 12.79
CA PHE A 13 17.13 -4.76 11.42
C PHE A 13 18.57 -4.42 10.99
N VAL A 14 19.13 -3.27 11.41
CA VAL A 14 20.50 -2.84 11.04
C VAL A 14 21.57 -3.23 12.03
N THR A 15 21.21 -4.01 13.05
CA THR A 15 22.14 -4.49 14.09
C THR A 15 22.32 -6.01 13.98
N ASP A 16 23.58 -6.47 13.90
CA ASP A 16 23.87 -7.89 13.85
C ASP A 16 23.76 -8.57 15.23
N ALA A 17 23.88 -9.90 15.28
CA ALA A 17 23.79 -10.68 16.51
C ALA A 17 24.86 -10.33 17.57
N ASN A 18 25.93 -9.62 17.19
CA ASN A 18 27.00 -9.15 18.08
C ASN A 18 26.77 -7.70 18.54
N GLY A 19 25.65 -7.09 18.17
CA GLY A 19 25.34 -5.69 18.48
C GLY A 19 26.07 -4.68 17.57
N LYS A 20 26.67 -5.13 16.47
CA LYS A 20 27.36 -4.26 15.53
C LYS A 20 26.37 -3.71 14.50
N ILE A 21 26.38 -2.38 14.32
CA ILE A 21 25.62 -1.68 13.31
C ILE A 21 26.31 -1.85 11.96
N PHE A 22 25.62 -2.35 10.95
CA PHE A 22 26.18 -2.58 9.61
C PHE A 22 25.67 -1.61 8.55
N ALA A 23 24.58 -0.87 8.81
CA ALA A 23 24.01 0.10 7.90
C ALA A 23 23.29 1.22 8.63
N LEU A 24 22.98 2.32 7.94
CA LEU A 24 22.14 3.39 8.44
C LEU A 24 20.84 3.47 7.62
N PRO A 25 19.66 3.35 8.24
CA PRO A 25 18.39 3.61 7.57
C PRO A 25 18.27 5.11 7.31
N ILE A 26 17.92 5.47 6.08
CA ILE A 26 17.79 6.87 5.66
C ILE A 26 16.38 7.22 5.17
N SER A 27 15.60 6.22 4.78
CA SER A 27 14.25 6.40 4.28
C SER A 27 13.46 5.10 4.47
N VAL A 28 12.16 5.24 4.69
CA VAL A 28 11.20 4.15 4.68
C VAL A 28 10.47 4.20 3.35
N GLY A 29 10.48 3.08 2.63
CA GLY A 29 9.70 2.89 1.41
C GLY A 29 8.24 2.58 1.71
N GLY A 30 7.41 2.49 0.66
CA GLY A 30 5.98 2.27 0.79
C GLY A 30 5.61 0.95 1.47
N ALA A 31 4.66 0.98 2.36
CA ALA A 31 3.92 -0.20 2.78
C ALA A 31 2.80 -0.49 1.78
N TYR A 32 2.61 -1.76 1.43
CA TYR A 32 1.54 -2.18 0.51
C TYR A 32 0.22 -2.43 1.27
N ALA A 33 -0.17 -1.50 2.11
CA ALA A 33 -1.36 -1.63 2.93
C ALA A 33 -2.66 -1.58 2.10
N PHE A 34 -3.71 -2.15 2.66
CA PHE A 34 -5.03 -2.15 2.06
C PHE A 34 -5.87 -1.01 2.62
N THR A 35 -6.57 -0.31 1.74
CA THR A 35 -7.50 0.75 2.13
C THR A 35 -8.83 0.60 1.41
N ILE A 36 -9.88 1.12 2.03
CA ILE A 36 -11.23 1.22 1.45
C ILE A 36 -11.68 2.67 1.45
N ASN A 37 -12.65 2.97 0.59
CA ASN A 37 -13.45 4.18 0.68
C ASN A 37 -14.78 3.86 1.38
N PRO A 38 -14.97 4.20 2.67
CA PRO A 38 -16.18 3.85 3.41
C PRO A 38 -17.46 4.38 2.77
N LYS A 39 -17.43 5.61 2.25
CA LYS A 39 -18.60 6.24 1.63
C LYS A 39 -19.06 5.50 0.38
N VAL A 40 -18.12 5.05 -0.45
CA VAL A 40 -18.46 4.25 -1.63
C VAL A 40 -19.08 2.91 -1.24
N PHE A 41 -18.60 2.29 -0.15
CA PHE A 41 -19.24 1.10 0.41
C PHE A 41 -20.70 1.38 0.83
N GLU A 42 -20.94 2.47 1.54
CA GLU A 42 -22.29 2.88 1.98
C GLU A 42 -23.20 3.20 0.79
N GLU A 43 -22.72 3.92 -0.23
CA GLU A 43 -23.48 4.25 -1.45
C GLU A 43 -23.93 3.00 -2.22
N MET A 44 -23.19 1.90 -2.10
CA MET A 44 -23.54 0.60 -2.68
C MET A 44 -24.41 -0.28 -1.77
N GLY A 45 -24.81 0.24 -0.61
CA GLY A 45 -25.55 -0.54 0.39
C GLY A 45 -24.71 -1.58 1.11
N LEU A 46 -23.38 -1.51 0.99
CA LEU A 46 -22.43 -2.34 1.74
C LEU A 46 -22.18 -1.71 3.11
N THR A 47 -21.83 -2.55 4.07
CA THR A 47 -21.54 -2.15 5.45
C THR A 47 -20.11 -2.51 5.84
N MET A 48 -19.67 -2.09 7.02
CA MET A 48 -18.37 -2.47 7.55
C MET A 48 -18.21 -4.00 7.74
N ASP A 49 -19.32 -4.73 7.88
CA ASP A 49 -19.34 -6.19 8.00
C ASP A 49 -19.06 -6.89 6.65
N ASP A 50 -19.21 -6.16 5.54
CA ASP A 50 -18.90 -6.66 4.18
C ASP A 50 -17.41 -6.51 3.83
N ILE A 51 -16.62 -5.85 4.67
CA ILE A 51 -15.19 -5.67 4.45
C ILE A 51 -14.46 -7.00 4.69
N PRO A 52 -13.65 -7.48 3.73
CA PRO A 52 -12.86 -8.69 3.93
C PRO A 52 -11.93 -8.59 5.15
N THR A 53 -11.88 -9.64 5.95
CA THR A 53 -11.04 -9.72 7.16
C THR A 53 -9.77 -10.55 6.95
N ASN A 54 -9.71 -11.29 5.86
CA ASN A 54 -8.57 -12.11 5.47
C ASN A 54 -8.52 -12.28 3.95
N PHE A 55 -7.44 -12.88 3.45
CA PHE A 55 -7.24 -13.11 2.01
C PHE A 55 -8.33 -13.99 1.37
N ILE A 56 -8.84 -14.97 2.10
CA ILE A 56 -9.89 -15.87 1.59
C ILE A 56 -11.20 -15.09 1.39
N ASP A 57 -11.55 -14.25 2.38
CA ASP A 57 -12.72 -13.36 2.29
C ASP A 57 -12.55 -12.34 1.15
N LEU A 58 -11.32 -11.88 0.87
CA LEU A 58 -11.03 -11.00 -0.26
C LEU A 58 -11.33 -11.69 -1.60
N CYS A 59 -10.95 -12.95 -1.76
CA CYS A 59 -11.31 -13.74 -2.94
C CYS A 59 -12.84 -13.94 -3.05
N ALA A 60 -13.50 -14.17 -1.92
CA ALA A 60 -14.96 -14.29 -1.87
C ALA A 60 -15.66 -12.97 -2.22
N PHE A 61 -15.11 -11.84 -1.77
CA PHE A 61 -15.62 -10.50 -2.11
C PHE A 61 -15.51 -10.23 -3.62
N VAL A 62 -14.41 -10.58 -4.27
CA VAL A 62 -14.27 -10.48 -5.73
C VAL A 62 -15.31 -11.34 -6.45
N THR A 63 -15.54 -12.55 -5.96
CA THR A 63 -16.57 -13.45 -6.52
C THR A 63 -17.98 -12.87 -6.36
N ARG A 64 -18.32 -12.35 -5.18
CA ARG A 64 -19.58 -11.67 -4.94
C ARG A 64 -19.77 -10.47 -5.84
N TRP A 65 -18.72 -9.67 -6.03
CA TRP A 65 -18.74 -8.56 -6.97
C TRP A 65 -19.07 -9.00 -8.39
N ASN A 66 -18.39 -10.05 -8.86
CA ASN A 66 -18.62 -10.62 -10.18
C ASN A 66 -20.07 -11.05 -10.39
N ASP A 67 -20.70 -11.61 -9.37
CA ASP A 67 -22.04 -12.20 -9.46
C ASP A 67 -23.17 -11.17 -9.27
N GLU A 68 -22.98 -10.21 -8.37
CA GLU A 68 -24.06 -9.35 -7.87
C GLU A 68 -23.95 -7.89 -8.31
N PHE A 69 -22.73 -7.32 -8.46
CA PHE A 69 -22.57 -5.87 -8.55
C PHE A 69 -22.07 -5.36 -9.89
N VAL A 70 -21.39 -6.17 -10.69
CA VAL A 70 -20.67 -5.72 -11.89
C VAL A 70 -21.56 -5.02 -12.92
N GLU A 71 -22.84 -5.39 -13.03
CA GLU A 71 -23.78 -4.78 -13.97
C GLU A 71 -24.41 -3.49 -13.43
N ASP A 72 -24.70 -3.47 -12.13
CA ASP A 72 -25.36 -2.34 -11.48
C ASP A 72 -24.37 -1.18 -11.22
N TYR A 73 -23.08 -1.49 -11.10
CA TYR A 73 -22.03 -0.50 -10.79
C TYR A 73 -20.87 -0.53 -11.81
N PRO A 74 -21.13 -0.19 -13.10
CA PRO A 74 -20.15 -0.33 -14.18
C PRO A 74 -18.89 0.54 -14.00
N ASN A 75 -18.98 1.64 -13.26
CA ASN A 75 -17.88 2.58 -13.01
C ASN A 75 -17.01 2.21 -11.82
N PHE A 76 -17.29 1.09 -11.18
CA PHE A 76 -16.58 0.62 -10.01
C PHE A 76 -15.97 -0.76 -10.23
N ALA A 77 -14.94 -1.07 -9.42
CA ALA A 77 -14.28 -2.36 -9.41
C ALA A 77 -14.03 -2.83 -7.97
N PRO A 78 -14.00 -4.14 -7.69
CA PRO A 78 -13.71 -4.61 -6.34
C PRO A 78 -12.29 -4.27 -5.88
N LEU A 79 -11.32 -4.27 -6.80
CA LEU A 79 -9.90 -3.99 -6.55
C LEU A 79 -9.32 -3.05 -7.61
N ASP A 80 -8.21 -2.41 -7.29
CA ASP A 80 -7.41 -1.52 -8.13
C ASP A 80 -6.62 -2.30 -9.20
N SER A 81 -7.28 -3.09 -10.04
CA SER A 81 -6.61 -3.92 -11.04
C SER A 81 -7.22 -3.80 -12.42
N THR A 82 -6.35 -3.57 -13.41
CA THR A 82 -6.64 -3.73 -14.84
C THR A 82 -6.19 -5.10 -15.38
N GLU A 83 -5.44 -5.86 -14.59
CA GLU A 83 -4.94 -7.19 -14.91
C GLU A 83 -6.02 -8.27 -14.70
N LYS A 84 -5.71 -9.48 -15.13
CA LYS A 84 -6.52 -10.64 -14.77
C LYS A 84 -6.52 -10.83 -13.25
N TYR A 85 -7.69 -10.93 -12.66
CA TYR A 85 -7.83 -10.95 -11.19
C TYR A 85 -7.12 -12.14 -10.54
N LYS A 86 -7.19 -13.34 -11.13
CA LYS A 86 -6.49 -14.52 -10.60
C LYS A 86 -4.97 -14.34 -10.61
N ASP A 87 -4.43 -13.73 -11.67
CA ASP A 87 -2.99 -13.43 -11.77
C ASP A 87 -2.56 -12.48 -10.67
N ARG A 88 -3.32 -11.41 -10.49
CA ARG A 88 -3.06 -10.42 -9.43
C ARG A 88 -3.12 -11.05 -8.05
N MET A 89 -4.18 -11.81 -7.78
CA MET A 89 -4.36 -12.45 -6.48
C MET A 89 -3.27 -13.48 -6.20
N PHE A 90 -2.81 -14.22 -7.20
CA PHE A 90 -1.71 -15.17 -7.02
C PHE A 90 -0.37 -14.46 -6.72
N ARG A 91 -0.06 -13.35 -7.41
CA ARG A 91 1.11 -12.54 -7.09
C ARG A 91 1.03 -11.93 -5.70
N LEU A 92 -0.15 -11.47 -5.30
CA LEU A 92 -0.43 -10.99 -3.95
C LEU A 92 -0.20 -12.12 -2.93
N ALA A 93 -0.75 -13.31 -3.16
CA ALA A 93 -0.55 -14.47 -2.29
C ALA A 93 0.94 -14.82 -2.13
N LEU A 94 1.72 -14.82 -3.20
CA LEU A 94 3.18 -15.06 -3.15
C LEU A 94 3.91 -14.01 -2.31
N ARG A 95 3.58 -12.73 -2.49
CA ARG A 95 4.17 -11.63 -1.73
C ARG A 95 3.89 -11.76 -0.25
N GLU A 96 2.62 -11.96 0.09
CA GLU A 96 2.18 -12.03 1.48
C GLU A 96 2.67 -13.30 2.17
N TRP A 97 2.70 -14.43 1.46
CA TRP A 97 3.27 -15.68 1.94
C TRP A 97 4.77 -15.55 2.27
N LYS A 98 5.53 -14.94 1.36
CA LYS A 98 6.94 -14.59 1.61
C LYS A 98 7.06 -13.76 2.88
N GLY A 99 6.26 -12.71 3.03
CA GLY A 99 6.22 -11.85 4.20
C GLY A 99 5.92 -12.61 5.49
N TYR A 100 4.95 -13.50 5.45
CA TYR A 100 4.60 -14.36 6.58
C TYR A 100 5.76 -15.25 7.00
N CYS A 101 6.41 -15.95 6.08
CA CYS A 101 7.57 -16.77 6.37
C CYS A 101 8.70 -15.96 7.01
N GLN A 102 8.95 -14.74 6.51
CA GLN A 102 9.97 -13.86 7.08
C GLN A 102 9.60 -13.36 8.48
N ALA A 103 8.38 -12.89 8.68
CA ALA A 103 7.91 -12.39 9.97
C ALA A 103 7.86 -13.47 11.06
N THR A 104 7.58 -14.72 10.66
CA THR A 104 7.54 -15.87 11.57
C THR A 104 8.88 -16.63 11.67
N ASN A 105 9.92 -16.12 10.98
CA ASN A 105 11.24 -16.72 10.90
C ASN A 105 11.23 -18.19 10.43
N GLN A 106 10.38 -18.45 9.44
CA GLN A 106 10.27 -19.74 8.77
C GLN A 106 11.04 -19.73 7.45
N ASP A 107 11.57 -20.88 7.07
CA ASP A 107 12.14 -21.03 5.71
C ASP A 107 11.03 -20.89 4.67
N LEU A 108 11.33 -20.17 3.61
CA LEU A 108 10.39 -20.02 2.50
C LEU A 108 10.20 -21.38 1.80
N HIS A 109 8.98 -21.88 1.82
CA HIS A 109 8.52 -23.06 1.10
C HIS A 109 7.04 -22.91 0.74
N PHE A 110 6.55 -23.65 -0.23
CA PHE A 110 5.19 -23.52 -0.72
C PHE A 110 4.29 -24.71 -0.37
N ASP A 111 4.87 -25.81 0.10
CA ASP A 111 4.08 -26.95 0.57
C ASP A 111 3.60 -26.74 2.01
N ASP A 112 2.70 -25.80 2.17
CA ASP A 112 2.14 -25.39 3.45
C ASP A 112 0.61 -25.28 3.36
N PRO A 113 -0.14 -25.74 4.38
CA PRO A 113 -1.60 -25.67 4.39
C PRO A 113 -2.16 -24.27 4.19
N ILE A 114 -1.55 -23.23 4.78
CA ILE A 114 -2.01 -21.83 4.66
C ILE A 114 -1.86 -21.35 3.22
N PHE A 115 -0.68 -21.57 2.60
CA PHE A 115 -0.46 -21.21 1.20
C PHE A 115 -1.41 -21.94 0.26
N ARG A 116 -1.62 -23.25 0.49
CA ARG A 116 -2.58 -24.06 -0.29
C ARG A 116 -4.01 -23.57 -0.13
N GLU A 117 -4.43 -23.13 1.05
CA GLU A 117 -5.76 -22.54 1.29
C GLU A 117 -5.93 -21.23 0.50
N MET A 118 -4.93 -20.36 0.51
CA MET A 118 -4.95 -19.12 -0.28
C MET A 118 -5.10 -19.41 -1.78
N VAL A 119 -4.33 -20.35 -2.30
CA VAL A 119 -4.39 -20.73 -3.72
C VAL A 119 -5.72 -21.37 -4.09
N ALA A 120 -6.26 -22.23 -3.22
CA ALA A 120 -7.58 -22.84 -3.44
C ALA A 120 -8.70 -21.77 -3.50
N ALA A 121 -8.60 -20.70 -2.70
CA ALA A 121 -9.52 -19.57 -2.78
C ALA A 121 -9.41 -18.81 -4.12
N ILE A 122 -8.20 -18.63 -4.63
CA ILE A 122 -7.97 -18.01 -5.94
C ILE A 122 -8.55 -18.88 -7.06
N ASP A 123 -8.32 -20.20 -7.03
CA ASP A 123 -8.83 -21.11 -8.04
C ASP A 123 -10.37 -21.13 -8.08
N ALA A 124 -11.00 -21.04 -6.90
CA ALA A 124 -12.45 -21.01 -6.75
C ALA A 124 -13.06 -19.63 -7.12
N MET A 125 -12.26 -18.57 -7.23
CA MET A 125 -12.73 -17.22 -7.49
C MET A 125 -13.33 -17.10 -8.89
N ARG A 126 -14.51 -16.45 -8.98
CA ARG A 126 -15.14 -16.07 -10.24
C ARG A 126 -14.90 -14.59 -10.52
N CYS A 127 -14.41 -14.27 -11.71
CA CYS A 127 -14.08 -12.90 -12.12
C CYS A 127 -14.28 -12.64 -13.63
N ASP A 128 -14.88 -13.58 -14.33
CA ASP A 128 -15.07 -13.54 -15.78
C ASP A 128 -15.90 -12.33 -16.24
N ARG A 129 -16.99 -11.99 -15.53
CA ARG A 129 -17.84 -10.84 -15.84
C ARG A 129 -17.14 -9.50 -15.58
N ILE A 130 -16.35 -9.43 -14.51
CA ILE A 130 -15.50 -8.26 -14.20
C ILE A 130 -14.48 -8.05 -15.32
N GLU A 131 -13.76 -9.12 -15.69
CA GLU A 131 -12.73 -9.06 -16.74
C GLU A 131 -13.33 -8.72 -18.12
N GLU A 132 -14.53 -9.20 -18.42
CA GLU A 132 -15.25 -8.82 -19.64
C GLU A 132 -15.68 -7.36 -19.60
N SER A 133 -16.17 -6.87 -18.47
CA SER A 133 -16.54 -5.47 -18.28
C SER A 133 -15.33 -4.53 -18.43
N ASN A 134 -14.15 -4.93 -17.90
CA ASN A 134 -12.92 -4.15 -18.04
C ASN A 134 -12.42 -4.07 -19.48
N LYS A 135 -12.65 -5.09 -20.32
CA LYS A 135 -12.27 -5.05 -21.75
C LYS A 135 -13.11 -4.06 -22.55
N LYS A 136 -14.40 -3.92 -22.22
CA LYS A 136 -15.30 -3.01 -22.91
C LYS A 136 -14.96 -1.53 -22.66
N THR A 137 -14.39 -1.22 -21.50
CA THR A 137 -14.00 0.14 -21.12
C THR A 137 -12.63 0.55 -21.67
N SER A 138 -11.75 -0.39 -22.00
CA SER A 138 -10.40 -0.08 -22.50
C SER A 138 -10.35 0.56 -23.90
N ASP A 139 -11.46 0.55 -24.64
CA ASP A 139 -11.56 1.15 -25.98
C ASP A 139 -12.00 2.63 -25.95
N GLU A 140 -12.38 3.16 -24.78
CA GLU A 140 -12.78 4.56 -24.60
C GLU A 140 -11.81 5.24 -23.61
N GLU A 141 -11.20 6.35 -24.02
CA GLU A 141 -10.05 7.04 -23.38
C GLU A 141 -10.25 7.54 -21.93
N SER A 142 -11.35 7.26 -21.23
CA SER A 142 -11.68 7.89 -19.94
C SER A 142 -12.18 7.00 -18.81
N ASP A 143 -12.29 5.67 -18.97
CA ASP A 143 -13.00 4.87 -17.98
C ASP A 143 -12.10 4.13 -17.00
N TYR A 144 -11.38 4.89 -16.16
CA TYR A 144 -10.81 4.35 -14.92
C TYR A 144 -11.94 3.99 -13.95
N LYS A 145 -12.12 2.68 -13.69
CA LYS A 145 -13.07 2.22 -12.69
C LYS A 145 -12.52 2.50 -11.30
N GLN A 146 -13.35 3.12 -10.48
CA GLN A 146 -12.98 3.41 -9.09
C GLN A 146 -12.96 2.11 -8.28
N PRO A 147 -11.83 1.73 -7.69
CA PRO A 147 -11.76 0.53 -6.85
C PRO A 147 -12.40 0.78 -5.48
N LEU A 148 -13.04 -0.26 -4.94
CA LEU A 148 -13.54 -0.25 -3.57
C LEU A 148 -12.44 -0.53 -2.56
N ILE A 149 -11.58 -1.50 -2.89
CA ILE A 149 -10.43 -1.88 -2.08
C ILE A 149 -9.16 -1.59 -2.88
N PHE A 150 -8.29 -0.76 -2.32
CA PHE A 150 -6.97 -0.48 -2.84
C PHE A 150 -5.97 -1.44 -2.23
N THR A 151 -5.16 -2.09 -3.06
CA THR A 151 -4.21 -3.13 -2.66
C THR A 151 -2.76 -2.66 -2.70
N GLY A 152 -2.50 -1.40 -2.56
CA GLY A 152 -1.15 -0.87 -2.62
C GLY A 152 -1.08 0.63 -2.43
N THR A 153 -0.98 1.07 -1.21
CA THR A 153 -0.72 2.47 -0.92
C THR A 153 0.79 2.68 -0.83
N TRP A 154 1.32 3.58 -1.64
CA TRP A 154 2.76 3.75 -1.89
C TRP A 154 3.55 4.35 -0.74
N MET A 155 2.90 5.09 0.16
CA MET A 155 3.57 5.80 1.25
C MET A 155 2.80 5.62 2.55
N LEU A 156 3.51 5.54 3.66
CA LEU A 156 2.89 5.45 4.98
C LEU A 156 2.03 6.67 5.31
N ASN A 157 2.35 7.84 4.76
CA ASN A 157 1.60 9.08 4.90
C ASN A 157 0.46 9.26 3.88
N SER A 158 0.45 8.53 2.77
CA SER A 158 -0.60 8.67 1.73
C SER A 158 -2.00 8.23 2.18
N TYR A 159 -2.12 7.68 3.37
CA TYR A 159 -3.42 7.45 4.01
C TYR A 159 -4.20 8.73 4.32
N TYR A 160 -3.55 9.88 4.26
CA TYR A 160 -4.14 11.19 4.52
C TYR A 160 -4.34 12.02 3.27
N ASP A 161 -3.55 11.75 2.23
CA ASP A 161 -3.69 12.40 0.92
C ASP A 161 -4.85 11.79 0.09
N GLY A 162 -5.70 11.00 0.71
CA GLY A 162 -6.93 10.49 0.12
C GLY A 162 -7.86 11.57 -0.44
N ASP A 163 -7.68 12.79 0.01
CA ASP A 163 -8.40 13.96 -0.48
C ASP A 163 -8.21 14.21 -1.98
N VAL A 164 -7.02 14.00 -2.50
CA VAL A 164 -6.72 14.25 -3.92
C VAL A 164 -7.46 13.28 -4.83
N THR A 165 -7.69 12.05 -4.37
CA THR A 165 -8.31 10.99 -5.18
C THR A 165 -9.78 10.78 -4.86
N PHE A 166 -10.23 11.04 -3.64
CA PHE A 166 -11.56 10.62 -3.16
C PHE A 166 -12.46 11.74 -2.65
N GLY A 167 -11.95 12.96 -2.48
CA GLY A 167 -12.64 14.02 -1.75
C GLY A 167 -12.68 13.73 -0.23
N LYS A 168 -12.91 14.74 0.58
CA LYS A 168 -12.68 14.73 2.03
C LYS A 168 -13.56 13.81 2.85
N ASP A 169 -14.81 13.73 2.49
CA ASP A 169 -15.78 12.81 3.07
C ASP A 169 -15.59 11.36 2.58
N LYS A 170 -14.66 11.15 1.67
CA LYS A 170 -14.31 9.87 1.06
C LYS A 170 -12.89 9.40 1.40
N MET A 171 -12.33 9.87 2.51
CA MET A 171 -10.97 9.48 2.91
C MET A 171 -10.79 7.97 3.00
N PRO A 172 -9.73 7.42 2.40
CA PRO A 172 -9.45 5.99 2.50
C PRO A 172 -9.25 5.58 3.95
N LYS A 173 -9.84 4.47 4.31
CA LYS A 173 -9.67 3.87 5.62
C LYS A 173 -8.80 2.63 5.53
N LEU A 174 -7.75 2.57 6.35
CA LEU A 174 -6.94 1.39 6.49
C LEU A 174 -7.79 0.22 6.97
N ILE A 175 -7.67 -0.91 6.28
CA ILE A 175 -8.22 -2.18 6.72
C ILE A 175 -7.10 -3.16 7.02
N GLN A 176 -7.29 -3.98 8.04
CA GLN A 176 -6.36 -5.02 8.41
C GLN A 176 -6.96 -6.37 8.04
N MET A 177 -6.28 -7.08 7.15
CA MET A 177 -6.65 -8.42 6.74
C MET A 177 -5.53 -9.38 7.07
N THR A 178 -5.88 -10.59 7.50
CA THR A 178 -4.90 -11.68 7.72
C THR A 178 -4.79 -12.60 6.51
N LEU A 179 -3.82 -13.52 6.49
CA LEU A 179 -3.71 -14.54 5.44
C LEU A 179 -4.93 -15.46 5.42
N THR A 180 -5.25 -16.00 6.58
CA THR A 180 -6.46 -16.81 6.83
C THR A 180 -7.05 -16.38 8.17
N LYS A 181 -8.25 -16.80 8.49
CA LYS A 181 -8.91 -16.49 9.76
C LYS A 181 -8.13 -16.98 10.99
N ASP A 182 -7.26 -17.95 10.83
CA ASP A 182 -6.51 -18.59 11.91
C ASP A 182 -5.08 -18.04 12.06
N THR A 183 -4.68 -17.07 11.21
CA THR A 183 -3.37 -16.42 11.28
C THR A 183 -3.45 -15.05 11.94
N ALA A 184 -2.39 -14.68 12.66
CA ALA A 184 -2.27 -13.34 13.26
C ALA A 184 -1.43 -12.37 12.40
N PHE A 185 -0.95 -12.81 11.23
CA PHE A 185 -0.15 -12.00 10.33
C PHE A 185 -1.05 -11.14 9.44
N TYR A 186 -0.86 -9.83 9.50
CA TYR A 186 -1.59 -8.88 8.66
C TYR A 186 -0.93 -8.69 7.30
N LEU A 187 -1.76 -8.68 6.26
CA LEU A 187 -1.34 -8.43 4.89
C LEU A 187 -0.86 -6.99 4.70
N GLY A 188 0.06 -6.79 3.76
CA GLY A 188 0.48 -5.47 3.34
C GLY A 188 1.31 -4.69 4.35
N GLN A 189 1.84 -5.32 5.38
CA GLN A 189 2.64 -4.67 6.43
C GLN A 189 4.16 -4.73 6.16
N GLY A 190 4.55 -5.36 5.06
CA GLY A 190 5.95 -5.37 4.62
C GLY A 190 6.37 -4.01 4.08
N ILE A 191 7.52 -3.53 4.54
CA ILE A 191 8.12 -2.29 4.05
C ILE A 191 9.50 -2.55 3.47
N GLU A 192 9.88 -1.67 2.56
CA GLU A 192 11.24 -1.53 2.10
C GLU A 192 11.92 -0.38 2.86
N ILE A 193 13.20 -0.50 3.11
CA ILE A 193 13.96 0.58 3.72
C ILE A 193 15.21 0.88 2.88
N GLU A 194 15.51 2.15 2.71
CA GLU A 194 16.73 2.58 2.09
C GLU A 194 17.84 2.62 3.11
N LEU A 195 18.93 1.93 2.79
CA LEU A 195 20.07 1.78 3.67
C LEU A 195 21.33 2.41 3.07
N MET A 196 22.04 3.16 3.87
CA MET A 196 23.40 3.60 3.56
C MET A 196 24.41 2.65 4.18
N PHE A 197 25.31 2.14 3.35
CA PHE A 197 26.43 1.30 3.75
C PHE A 197 27.76 2.02 3.58
N VAL A 198 28.66 1.79 4.49
CA VAL A 198 30.07 2.16 4.34
C VAL A 198 30.81 1.02 3.66
N ASN A 199 31.55 1.31 2.59
CA ASN A 199 32.40 0.30 1.97
C ASN A 199 33.48 -0.13 2.98
N PRO A 200 33.57 -1.42 3.36
CA PRO A 200 34.55 -1.89 4.35
C PRO A 200 36.00 -1.74 3.92
N ARG A 201 36.28 -1.45 2.63
CA ARG A 201 37.61 -1.18 2.12
C ARG A 201 38.03 0.28 2.20
N THR A 202 37.13 1.17 2.68
CA THR A 202 37.46 2.59 2.84
C THR A 202 38.38 2.78 4.04
N THR A 203 39.45 3.55 3.85
CA THR A 203 40.50 3.76 4.86
C THR A 203 40.38 5.11 5.57
N ASP A 204 39.63 6.06 5.02
CA ASP A 204 39.43 7.38 5.61
C ASP A 204 38.18 7.40 6.49
N SER A 205 38.37 7.14 7.78
CA SER A 205 37.29 7.10 8.77
C SER A 205 36.70 8.48 9.08
N ASP A 206 37.51 9.54 9.00
CA ASP A 206 37.09 10.89 9.40
C ASP A 206 36.21 11.53 8.33
N GLU A 207 36.59 11.36 7.06
CA GLU A 207 35.76 11.82 5.93
C GLU A 207 34.42 11.08 5.90
N ILE A 208 34.44 9.77 6.15
CA ILE A 208 33.20 8.96 6.24
C ILE A 208 32.35 9.46 7.39
N GLY A 209 32.91 9.65 8.58
CA GLY A 209 32.19 10.19 9.74
C GLY A 209 31.49 11.48 9.42
N THR A 210 32.20 12.41 8.79
CA THR A 210 31.65 13.71 8.36
C THR A 210 30.51 13.56 7.34
N LEU A 211 30.65 12.64 6.36
CA LEU A 211 29.60 12.36 5.39
C LEU A 211 28.37 11.77 6.06
N LEU A 212 28.52 10.79 6.95
CA LEU A 212 27.41 10.18 7.66
C LEU A 212 26.67 11.20 8.53
N GLU A 213 27.38 12.06 9.25
CA GLU A 213 26.78 13.15 10.03
C GLU A 213 25.98 14.11 9.14
N TYR A 214 26.55 14.48 7.99
CA TYR A 214 25.85 15.32 7.02
C TYR A 214 24.57 14.66 6.52
N VAL A 215 24.60 13.38 6.12
CA VAL A 215 23.42 12.65 5.65
C VAL A 215 22.36 12.58 6.74
N ILE A 216 22.72 12.15 7.96
CA ILE A 216 21.79 12.05 9.09
C ILE A 216 21.11 13.40 9.39
N LYS A 217 21.89 14.46 9.37
CA LYS A 217 21.35 15.83 9.59
C LYS A 217 20.35 16.25 8.53
N ASN A 218 20.54 15.79 7.30
CA ASN A 218 19.72 16.16 6.14
C ASN A 218 18.67 15.10 5.77
N ILE A 219 18.44 14.08 6.59
CA ILE A 219 17.25 13.22 6.47
C ILE A 219 16.01 14.12 6.59
N ARG A 220 15.07 13.98 5.66
CA ARG A 220 13.84 14.76 5.66
C ARG A 220 13.04 14.53 6.94
N ASP A 221 12.35 15.57 7.39
CA ASP A 221 11.63 15.49 8.67
C ASP A 221 10.48 14.46 8.63
N GLU A 222 9.84 14.27 7.46
CA GLU A 222 8.85 13.19 7.24
C GLU A 222 9.45 11.82 7.53
N GLN A 223 10.65 11.56 7.02
CA GLN A 223 11.36 10.30 7.25
C GLN A 223 11.78 10.13 8.71
N LYS A 224 12.11 11.23 9.40
CA LYS A 224 12.42 11.19 10.84
C LYS A 224 11.20 10.82 11.67
N VAL A 225 10.00 11.29 11.28
CA VAL A 225 8.75 10.90 11.95
C VAL A 225 8.54 9.39 11.88
N GLU A 226 8.88 8.77 10.76
CA GLU A 226 8.71 7.33 10.56
C GLU A 226 9.84 6.53 11.22
N LEU A 227 11.09 6.96 11.08
CA LEU A 227 12.27 6.21 11.52
C LEU A 227 12.55 6.34 13.03
N VAL A 228 12.36 7.56 13.60
CA VAL A 228 12.84 7.88 14.95
C VAL A 228 11.77 7.65 16.00
N ALA A 229 12.13 6.91 17.05
CA ALA A 229 11.24 6.61 18.15
C ALA A 229 10.80 7.88 18.90
N GLY A 230 9.49 8.01 19.13
CA GLY A 230 8.92 9.13 19.87
C GLY A 230 8.93 10.46 19.12
N CYS A 231 9.19 10.48 17.81
CA CYS A 231 9.02 11.67 16.98
C CYS A 231 7.52 11.92 16.77
N THR A 232 6.99 12.93 17.48
CA THR A 232 5.55 13.26 17.49
C THR A 232 5.24 14.68 17.03
N THR A 233 6.24 15.38 16.49
CA THR A 233 6.06 16.76 16.02
C THR A 233 5.44 16.75 14.65
N PRO A 234 4.24 17.32 14.47
CA PRO A 234 3.64 17.49 13.15
C PRO A 234 4.50 18.40 12.25
N ILE A 235 4.44 18.15 10.95
CA ILE A 235 5.16 18.94 9.96
C ILE A 235 4.14 19.80 9.23
N GLU A 236 4.25 21.12 9.40
CA GLU A 236 3.38 22.06 8.72
C GLU A 236 3.72 22.12 7.22
N ASN A 237 2.69 22.27 6.39
CA ASN A 237 2.83 22.49 4.96
C ASN A 237 3.36 23.93 4.72
N PRO A 238 4.56 24.10 4.19
CA PRO A 238 5.15 25.45 3.99
C PRO A 238 4.38 26.28 2.96
N TRP A 239 3.53 25.64 2.15
CA TRP A 239 2.75 26.30 1.10
C TRP A 239 1.30 26.58 1.52
N TYR A 240 0.90 26.20 2.74
CA TYR A 240 -0.48 26.29 3.21
C TYR A 240 -1.08 27.70 3.08
N GLU A 241 -0.35 28.71 3.53
CA GLU A 241 -0.83 30.10 3.48
C GLU A 241 -1.00 30.62 2.03
N GLU A 242 -0.15 30.16 1.10
CA GLU A 242 -0.25 30.53 -0.29
C GLU A 242 -1.41 29.80 -0.97
N GLN A 243 -1.57 28.52 -0.70
CA GLN A 243 -2.69 27.72 -1.15
C GLN A 243 -4.02 28.30 -0.69
N ARG A 244 -4.16 28.64 0.58
CA ARG A 244 -5.37 29.25 1.14
C ARG A 244 -5.73 30.58 0.48
N LYS A 245 -4.75 31.42 0.13
CA LYS A 245 -5.02 32.66 -0.63
C LYS A 245 -5.52 32.39 -2.04
N GLN A 246 -5.03 31.33 -2.69
CA GLN A 246 -5.51 30.92 -4.01
C GLN A 246 -6.96 30.42 -3.91
N ASP A 247 -7.24 29.56 -2.92
CA ASP A 247 -8.60 29.04 -2.67
C ASP A 247 -9.59 30.18 -2.36
N GLU A 248 -9.18 31.17 -1.55
CA GLU A 248 -10.00 32.36 -1.27
C GLU A 248 -10.29 33.19 -2.52
N ALA A 249 -9.29 33.33 -3.41
CA ALA A 249 -9.47 34.01 -4.67
C ALA A 249 -10.42 33.24 -5.61
N GLU A 250 -10.30 31.91 -5.64
CA GLU A 250 -11.18 31.04 -6.41
C GLU A 250 -12.62 31.06 -5.87
N LEU A 251 -12.80 31.07 -4.54
CA LEU A 251 -14.10 31.24 -3.92
C LEU A 251 -14.80 32.52 -4.37
N VAL A 252 -14.06 33.62 -4.46
CA VAL A 252 -14.58 34.91 -4.95
C VAL A 252 -15.03 34.77 -6.42
N MET A 253 -14.31 34.01 -7.24
CA MET A 253 -14.71 33.76 -8.62
C MET A 253 -15.99 32.93 -8.71
N TYR A 254 -16.12 31.83 -7.94
CA TYR A 254 -17.36 31.06 -7.86
C TYR A 254 -18.54 31.89 -7.36
N GLN A 255 -18.33 32.71 -6.34
CA GLN A 255 -19.38 33.61 -5.83
C GLN A 255 -19.84 34.60 -6.91
N LYS A 256 -18.91 35.20 -7.64
CA LYS A 256 -19.23 36.12 -8.73
C LYS A 256 -19.96 35.45 -9.86
N ALA A 257 -19.53 34.23 -10.27
CA ALA A 257 -20.23 33.44 -11.29
C ALA A 257 -21.67 33.14 -10.89
N TYR A 258 -21.91 32.76 -9.62
CA TYR A 258 -23.25 32.56 -9.09
C TYR A 258 -24.10 33.85 -9.10
N ASP A 259 -23.53 34.98 -8.73
CA ASP A 259 -24.25 36.26 -8.65
C ASP A 259 -24.63 36.78 -10.06
N GLU A 260 -23.79 36.55 -11.08
CA GLU A 260 -23.98 36.96 -12.46
C GLU A 260 -24.79 35.95 -13.32
N ALA A 261 -25.05 34.75 -12.79
CA ALA A 261 -25.72 33.66 -13.50
C ALA A 261 -27.16 33.97 -13.86
N SER A 262 -27.60 33.49 -15.01
CA SER A 262 -29.02 33.49 -15.43
C SER A 262 -29.87 32.61 -14.51
N ALA A 263 -31.19 32.78 -14.52
CA ALA A 263 -32.10 31.97 -13.71
C ALA A 263 -32.01 30.46 -14.02
N GLU A 264 -31.61 30.09 -15.25
CA GLU A 264 -31.48 28.72 -15.71
C GLU A 264 -30.17 28.08 -15.20
N GLU A 265 -29.10 28.88 -15.11
CA GLU A 265 -27.75 28.41 -14.71
C GLU A 265 -27.52 28.50 -13.19
N LYS A 266 -28.35 29.25 -12.48
CA LYS A 266 -28.13 29.62 -11.08
C LYS A 266 -28.03 28.43 -10.13
N ASN A 267 -28.75 27.34 -10.42
CA ASN A 267 -28.70 26.13 -9.60
C ASN A 267 -27.35 25.40 -9.76
N ALA A 268 -26.80 25.31 -10.98
CA ALA A 268 -25.52 24.68 -11.23
C ALA A 268 -24.35 25.45 -10.59
N TYR A 269 -24.35 26.77 -10.72
CA TYR A 269 -23.33 27.60 -10.05
C TYR A 269 -23.45 27.62 -8.53
N LYS A 270 -24.68 27.49 -8.01
CA LYS A 270 -24.88 27.34 -6.58
C LYS A 270 -24.28 26.03 -6.05
N GLU A 271 -24.50 24.93 -6.74
CA GLU A 271 -23.96 23.62 -6.39
C GLU A 271 -22.42 23.66 -6.37
N GLN A 272 -21.79 24.21 -7.41
CA GLN A 272 -20.33 24.38 -7.46
C GLN A 272 -19.78 25.25 -6.34
N LEU A 273 -20.46 26.36 -6.01
CA LEU A 273 -20.07 27.25 -4.92
C LEU A 273 -20.19 26.56 -3.56
N ASP A 274 -21.26 25.83 -3.33
CA ASP A 274 -21.50 25.13 -2.07
C ASP A 274 -20.51 23.96 -1.90
N GLU A 275 -20.21 23.22 -2.98
CA GLU A 275 -19.19 22.18 -3.00
C GLU A 275 -17.81 22.76 -2.70
N PHE A 276 -17.44 23.90 -3.31
CA PHE A 276 -16.14 24.51 -3.07
C PHE A 276 -16.00 25.07 -1.65
N LYS A 277 -17.07 25.63 -1.08
CA LYS A 277 -17.10 26.05 0.34
C LYS A 277 -16.91 24.86 1.29
N LEU A 278 -17.60 23.77 1.01
CA LEU A 278 -17.44 22.54 1.77
C LEU A 278 -16.02 21.99 1.64
N TYR A 279 -15.45 22.01 0.44
CA TYR A 279 -14.05 21.68 0.21
C TYR A 279 -13.13 22.53 1.08
N MET A 280 -13.24 23.84 1.07
CA MET A 280 -12.39 24.72 1.87
C MET A 280 -12.51 24.51 3.38
N GLU A 281 -13.72 24.21 3.88
CA GLU A 281 -13.95 23.93 5.29
C GLU A 281 -13.31 22.60 5.71
N GLN A 282 -13.49 21.58 4.92
CA GLN A 282 -13.00 20.24 5.22
C GLN A 282 -11.48 20.10 5.02
N SER A 283 -10.83 20.84 4.05
CA SER A 283 -9.38 20.78 3.80
C SER A 283 -8.53 21.61 4.76
N ALA A 284 -9.15 22.51 5.50
CA ALA A 284 -8.42 23.49 6.31
C ALA A 284 -7.43 22.85 7.29
N GLU A 285 -7.77 21.71 7.87
CA GLU A 285 -6.89 21.01 8.81
C GLU A 285 -5.93 20.05 8.10
N SER A 286 -6.38 19.30 7.07
CA SER A 286 -5.53 18.38 6.32
C SER A 286 -4.44 19.11 5.51
N ASP A 287 -4.81 20.20 4.84
CA ASP A 287 -3.89 20.95 3.99
C ASP A 287 -2.82 21.70 4.80
N ARG A 288 -3.11 21.97 6.09
CA ARG A 288 -2.18 22.64 6.99
C ARG A 288 -0.90 21.85 7.24
N TYR A 289 -0.94 20.53 7.10
CA TYR A 289 0.17 19.66 7.47
C TYR A 289 0.65 18.81 6.29
N THR A 290 1.95 18.73 6.10
CA THR A 290 2.58 17.65 5.30
C THR A 290 2.52 16.32 6.05
N VAL A 291 2.69 16.37 7.40
CA VAL A 291 2.49 15.22 8.29
C VAL A 291 1.62 15.68 9.46
N SER A 292 0.38 15.22 9.47
CA SER A 292 -0.61 15.66 10.45
C SER A 292 -0.44 14.97 11.82
N PRO A 293 -0.96 15.58 12.91
CA PRO A 293 -1.02 14.90 14.21
C PRO A 293 -1.76 13.57 14.17
N ALA A 294 -2.84 13.50 13.39
CA ALA A 294 -3.65 12.29 13.24
C ALA A 294 -2.88 11.17 12.53
N TYR A 295 -2.07 11.51 11.51
CA TYR A 295 -1.18 10.56 10.86
C TYR A 295 -0.16 9.98 11.85
N ILE A 296 0.53 10.85 12.60
CA ILE A 296 1.54 10.41 13.58
C ILE A 296 0.93 9.44 14.60
N GLN A 297 -0.23 9.79 15.12
CA GLN A 297 -0.94 8.95 16.07
C GLN A 297 -1.26 7.56 15.47
N ARG A 298 -1.81 7.55 14.26
CA ARG A 298 -2.15 6.31 13.57
C ARG A 298 -0.93 5.49 13.21
N TYR A 299 0.14 6.14 12.74
CA TYR A 299 1.40 5.46 12.46
C TYR A 299 1.93 4.74 13.69
N GLN A 300 1.96 5.41 14.84
CA GLN A 300 2.48 4.84 16.07
C GLN A 300 1.59 3.74 16.66
N ASP A 301 0.28 3.92 16.62
CA ASP A 301 -0.66 3.01 17.29
C ASP A 301 -1.04 1.79 16.46
N VAL A 302 -1.08 1.92 15.14
CA VAL A 302 -1.62 0.90 14.24
C VAL A 302 -0.58 0.36 13.27
N ILE A 303 0.16 1.24 12.59
CA ILE A 303 1.04 0.84 11.50
C ILE A 303 2.36 0.27 12.06
N LEU A 304 3.08 1.06 12.83
CA LEU A 304 4.41 0.71 13.35
C LEU A 304 4.44 -0.63 14.11
N PRO A 305 3.47 -0.98 14.98
CA PRO A 305 3.48 -2.26 15.67
C PRO A 305 3.32 -3.48 14.77
N ALA A 306 2.74 -3.30 13.58
CA ALA A 306 2.49 -4.36 12.62
C ALA A 306 3.57 -4.44 11.53
N LEU A 307 4.46 -3.45 11.42
CA LEU A 307 5.49 -3.42 10.38
C LEU A 307 6.51 -4.54 10.54
N TYR A 308 6.90 -5.10 9.41
CA TYR A 308 8.12 -5.89 9.29
C TYR A 308 8.94 -5.41 8.08
N ILE A 309 10.26 -5.57 8.17
CA ILE A 309 11.15 -5.19 7.08
C ILE A 309 11.39 -6.43 6.21
N GLY A 310 10.92 -6.36 4.97
CA GLY A 310 11.10 -7.42 3.99
C GLY A 310 12.57 -7.58 3.62
N LYS A 311 13.11 -8.79 3.81
CA LYS A 311 14.44 -9.13 3.31
C LYS A 311 14.32 -9.61 1.86
N PRO A 312 15.25 -9.23 0.98
CA PRO A 312 15.30 -9.80 -0.35
C PRO A 312 15.38 -11.33 -0.28
N THR A 313 14.62 -11.99 -1.11
CA THR A 313 14.62 -13.45 -1.27
C THR A 313 14.92 -13.80 -2.72
N VAL A 314 15.09 -15.06 -2.98
CA VAL A 314 15.23 -15.56 -4.36
C VAL A 314 14.01 -15.28 -5.24
N LEU A 315 12.86 -14.96 -4.66
CA LEU A 315 11.67 -14.51 -5.39
C LEU A 315 11.81 -13.08 -5.90
N ASP A 316 12.61 -12.25 -5.25
CA ASP A 316 12.84 -10.85 -5.61
C ASP A 316 14.00 -10.70 -6.61
N SER A 317 14.80 -11.76 -6.79
CA SER A 317 15.88 -11.76 -7.74
C SER A 317 15.33 -11.49 -9.14
N THR A 318 15.74 -10.35 -9.70
CA THR A 318 15.44 -9.98 -11.09
C THR A 318 16.15 -10.89 -12.09
N ASP A 319 17.13 -11.66 -11.63
CA ASP A 319 17.82 -12.63 -12.43
C ASP A 319 16.91 -13.80 -12.79
N ASN A 320 16.64 -13.94 -14.06
CA ASN A 320 15.91 -15.08 -14.65
C ASN A 320 16.57 -16.46 -14.38
N THR A 321 17.71 -16.47 -13.69
CA THR A 321 18.48 -17.69 -13.42
C THR A 321 17.78 -18.65 -12.48
N SER A 322 16.95 -18.17 -11.54
CA SER A 322 16.23 -19.06 -10.62
C SER A 322 15.10 -19.85 -11.30
N GLY A 323 14.57 -19.34 -12.42
CA GLY A 323 13.41 -19.92 -13.12
C GLY A 323 12.09 -19.91 -12.32
N LEU A 324 12.04 -19.29 -11.13
CA LEU A 324 10.83 -19.17 -10.32
C LEU A 324 9.81 -18.27 -10.98
N LYS A 325 10.24 -17.15 -11.56
CA LYS A 325 9.36 -16.25 -12.33
C LYS A 325 8.67 -16.98 -13.49
N THR A 326 9.39 -17.88 -14.15
CA THR A 326 8.82 -18.72 -15.22
C THR A 326 7.80 -19.72 -14.68
N LEU A 327 8.02 -20.29 -13.49
CA LEU A 327 7.07 -21.19 -12.86
C LEU A 327 5.78 -20.48 -12.47
N VAL A 328 5.90 -19.28 -11.90
CA VAL A 328 4.76 -18.40 -11.60
C VAL A 328 3.94 -18.17 -12.86
N GLN A 329 4.58 -17.75 -13.96
CA GLN A 329 3.87 -17.51 -15.20
C GLN A 329 3.21 -18.77 -15.79
N ARG A 330 3.90 -19.91 -15.75
CA ARG A 330 3.34 -21.20 -16.22
C ARG A 330 2.10 -21.63 -15.41
N TYR A 331 2.09 -21.38 -14.11
CA TYR A 331 0.93 -21.64 -13.27
C TYR A 331 -0.23 -20.70 -13.63
N ILE A 332 0.03 -19.40 -13.70
CA ILE A 332 -0.94 -18.38 -14.09
C ILE A 332 -1.58 -18.68 -15.45
N ASP A 333 -0.76 -19.13 -16.41
CA ASP A 333 -1.22 -19.52 -17.76
C ASP A 333 -1.94 -20.89 -17.80
N GLY A 334 -2.09 -21.56 -16.65
CA GLY A 334 -2.72 -22.88 -16.56
C GLY A 334 -1.93 -24.02 -17.19
N GLN A 335 -0.63 -23.82 -17.44
CA GLN A 335 0.26 -24.82 -18.03
C GLN A 335 0.71 -25.90 -17.04
N ILE A 336 0.67 -25.59 -15.75
CA ILE A 336 0.99 -26.52 -14.65
C ILE A 336 -0.05 -26.40 -13.54
N THR A 337 -0.24 -27.48 -12.79
CA THR A 337 -1.09 -27.50 -11.60
C THR A 337 -0.38 -26.85 -10.41
N ILE A 338 -1.14 -26.51 -9.35
CA ILE A 338 -0.53 -26.01 -8.10
C ILE A 338 0.45 -27.01 -7.48
N ASP A 339 0.16 -28.30 -7.51
CA ASP A 339 1.07 -29.34 -7.00
C ASP A 339 2.36 -29.42 -7.81
N GLN A 340 2.30 -29.20 -9.11
CA GLN A 340 3.49 -29.10 -9.96
C GLN A 340 4.27 -27.84 -9.65
N PHE A 341 3.59 -26.69 -9.51
CA PHE A 341 4.22 -25.44 -9.12
C PHE A 341 4.97 -25.60 -7.78
N ILE A 342 4.28 -26.07 -6.72
CA ILE A 342 4.86 -26.24 -5.38
C ILE A 342 6.09 -27.15 -5.46
N ARG A 343 5.96 -28.33 -6.06
CA ARG A 343 7.09 -29.27 -6.16
C ARG A 343 8.31 -28.70 -6.89
N GLU A 344 8.08 -27.99 -8.02
CA GLU A 344 9.16 -27.41 -8.80
C GLU A 344 9.77 -26.20 -8.12
N ALA A 345 8.94 -25.35 -7.46
CA ALA A 345 9.40 -24.17 -6.73
C ALA A 345 10.21 -24.55 -5.50
N ASP A 346 9.71 -25.45 -4.66
CA ASP A 346 10.43 -25.92 -3.47
C ASP A 346 11.73 -26.66 -3.84
N GLY A 347 11.73 -27.41 -4.96
CA GLY A 347 12.94 -28.03 -5.49
C GLY A 347 14.01 -26.97 -5.86
N LYS A 348 13.61 -25.88 -6.50
CA LYS A 348 14.53 -24.79 -6.85
C LYS A 348 15.02 -24.01 -5.63
N LEU A 349 14.14 -23.74 -4.65
CA LEU A 349 14.52 -23.07 -3.40
C LEU A 349 15.60 -23.87 -2.65
N ARG A 350 15.45 -25.20 -2.56
CA ARG A 350 16.46 -26.08 -1.95
C ARG A 350 17.80 -26.03 -2.68
N MET A 351 17.78 -26.02 -4.01
CA MET A 351 19.03 -25.93 -4.80
C MET A 351 19.75 -24.63 -4.52
N ILE A 352 19.04 -23.50 -4.51
CA ILE A 352 19.64 -22.17 -4.25
C ILE A 352 20.18 -22.09 -2.81
N GLN A 353 19.46 -22.67 -1.84
CA GLN A 353 19.95 -22.74 -0.46
C GLN A 353 21.26 -23.53 -0.33
N LEU A 354 21.40 -24.62 -1.09
CA LEU A 354 22.63 -25.41 -1.11
C LEU A 354 23.81 -24.71 -1.81
N GLU A 355 23.53 -23.90 -2.82
CA GLU A 355 24.57 -23.13 -3.53
C GLU A 355 25.11 -21.94 -2.71
N ASN A 356 24.33 -21.46 -1.74
CA ASN A 356 24.69 -20.33 -0.87
C ASN A 356 25.31 -20.75 0.50
N GLN A 357 25.49 -22.04 0.74
CA GLN A 357 26.21 -22.59 1.90
C GLN A 357 27.69 -22.83 1.58
#